data_e69787f8851c4f1c7bc3bb275ed0e36e
#
_entry.id   e69787f8851c4f1c7bc3bb275ed0e36e
#
_cell.length_a   1.000
_cell.length_b   1.000
_cell.length_c   1.000
_cell.angle_alpha   90.00
_cell.angle_beta   90.00
_cell.angle_gamma   90.00
#
_symmetry.space_group_name_H-M   'P 1'
#
loop_
_entity.id
_entity.type
_entity.pdbx_description
1 polymer ?
#
loop_
_entity_poly.entity_id
_entity_poly.type
_entity_poly.pdbx_seq_one_letter_code
_entity_poly.pdbx_strand_id
1 'polypeptide(L)'
;MLISAMNNSLSAMNAFSTGVHGSAYNLANVNTAGFNPVAVHYASGPSSSSGTETGVRPVVSRPVSAPAETGRVFGPSRTDVAREMVNLSVNQNAFDANAQVIRASDEMLGTLVDMI
;
A
#
# COMPACT_ATOMS: atom_id res chain seq x y z
N MET A 1 -2.05 -15.86 -18.94
CA MET A 1 -2.15 -16.25 -17.51
C MET A 1 -0.93 -15.78 -16.71
N LEU A 2 0.30 -16.21 -17.03
CA LEU A 2 1.50 -15.80 -16.28
C LEU A 2 1.73 -14.28 -16.28
N ILE A 3 1.64 -13.64 -17.44
CA ILE A 3 1.81 -12.18 -17.59
C ILE A 3 0.77 -11.42 -16.77
N SER A 4 -0.47 -11.91 -16.72
CA SER A 4 -1.51 -11.31 -15.89
C SER A 4 -1.20 -11.44 -14.39
N ALA A 5 -0.66 -12.58 -13.95
CA ALA A 5 -0.23 -12.78 -12.58
C ALA A 5 0.91 -11.83 -12.20
N MET A 6 1.91 -11.66 -13.08
CA MET A 6 3.00 -10.71 -12.89
C MET A 6 2.50 -9.27 -12.80
N ASN A 7 1.60 -8.86 -13.69
CA ASN A 7 1.02 -7.50 -13.67
C ASN A 7 0.21 -7.25 -12.41
N ASN A 8 -0.57 -8.22 -11.96
CA ASN A 8 -1.33 -8.13 -10.71
C ASN A 8 -0.40 -8.03 -9.49
N SER A 9 0.66 -8.84 -9.46
CA SER A 9 1.68 -8.77 -8.40
C SER A 9 2.42 -7.45 -8.40
N LEU A 10 2.77 -6.90 -9.56
CA LEU A 10 3.43 -5.60 -9.67
C LEU A 10 2.52 -4.47 -9.14
N SER A 11 1.24 -4.49 -9.52
CA SER A 11 0.28 -3.49 -9.01
C SER A 11 0.10 -3.61 -7.50
N ALA A 12 0.06 -4.83 -6.96
CA ALA A 12 -0.02 -5.08 -5.53
C ALA A 12 1.24 -4.59 -4.79
N MET A 13 2.43 -4.83 -5.33
CA MET A 13 3.68 -4.31 -4.76
C MET A 13 3.69 -2.78 -4.69
N ASN A 14 3.24 -2.10 -5.75
CA ASN A 14 3.10 -0.64 -5.75
C ASN A 14 2.11 -0.16 -4.69
N ALA A 15 0.99 -0.86 -4.52
CA ALA A 15 -0.02 -0.54 -3.52
C ALA A 15 0.53 -0.72 -2.10
N PHE A 16 1.19 -1.84 -1.80
CA PHE A 16 1.78 -2.10 -0.49
C PHE A 16 2.96 -1.17 -0.17
N SER A 17 3.76 -0.80 -1.16
CA SER A 17 4.78 0.24 -1.01
C SER A 17 4.16 1.57 -0.58
N THR A 18 3.03 1.95 -1.15
CA THR A 18 2.27 3.15 -0.73
C THR A 18 1.79 3.00 0.72
N GLY A 19 1.36 1.81 1.14
CA GLY A 19 0.99 1.51 2.53
C GLY A 19 2.16 1.71 3.50
N VAL A 20 3.34 1.21 3.15
CA VAL A 20 4.57 1.42 3.94
C VAL A 20 4.90 2.90 4.06
N HIS A 21 4.85 3.66 2.96
CA HIS A 21 5.09 5.10 2.98
C HIS A 21 4.07 5.85 3.84
N GLY A 22 2.79 5.47 3.80
CA GLY A 22 1.74 6.05 4.65
C GLY A 22 2.02 5.84 6.13
N SER A 23 2.34 4.62 6.54
CA SER A 23 2.67 4.30 7.93
C SER A 23 3.96 4.97 8.40
N ALA A 24 4.98 5.00 7.55
CA ALA A 24 6.23 5.70 7.85
C ALA A 24 6.01 7.22 8.02
N TYR A 25 5.18 7.82 7.17
CA TYR A 25 4.79 9.21 7.28
C TYR A 25 4.05 9.51 8.60
N ASN A 26 3.13 8.63 9.00
CA ASN A 26 2.39 8.76 10.26
C ASN A 26 3.34 8.65 11.47
N LEU A 27 4.26 7.69 11.45
CA LEU A 27 5.25 7.52 12.52
C LEU A 27 6.21 8.71 12.62
N ALA A 28 6.66 9.26 11.50
CA ALA A 28 7.52 10.43 11.49
C ALA A 28 6.86 11.65 12.14
N ASN A 29 5.53 11.71 12.12
CA ASN A 29 4.73 12.80 12.68
C ASN A 29 4.07 12.45 14.02
N VAL A 30 4.50 11.39 14.70
CA VAL A 30 3.92 10.97 15.98
C VAL A 30 4.01 12.03 17.07
N ASN A 31 5.02 12.88 17.01
CA ASN A 31 5.24 13.98 17.97
C ASN A 31 4.79 15.36 17.43
N THR A 32 4.18 15.39 16.24
CA THR A 32 3.70 16.64 15.63
C THR A 32 2.33 17.00 16.20
N ALA A 33 2.25 18.13 16.91
CA ALA A 33 0.99 18.60 17.50
C ALA A 33 -0.09 18.80 16.43
N GLY A 34 -1.30 18.31 16.69
CA GLY A 34 -2.44 18.43 15.80
C GLY A 34 -2.37 17.55 14.53
N PHE A 35 -1.38 16.68 14.43
CA PHE A 35 -1.25 15.80 13.29
C PHE A 35 -2.37 14.74 13.24
N ASN A 36 -2.99 14.61 12.07
CA ASN A 36 -3.93 13.55 11.77
C ASN A 36 -3.28 12.55 10.80
N PRO A 37 -3.20 11.27 11.18
CA PRO A 37 -2.56 10.25 10.35
C PRO A 37 -3.33 10.04 9.05
N VAL A 38 -2.62 9.73 7.99
CA VAL A 38 -3.20 9.28 6.73
C VAL A 38 -3.61 7.82 6.85
N ALA A 39 -4.70 7.43 6.19
CA ALA A 39 -5.10 6.05 6.06
C ALA A 39 -4.91 5.59 4.62
N VAL A 40 -4.29 4.42 4.43
CA VAL A 40 -4.14 3.80 3.13
C VAL A 40 -5.03 2.57 3.08
N HIS A 41 -5.93 2.57 2.11
CA HIS A 41 -6.82 1.44 1.82
C HIS A 41 -6.48 0.86 0.45
N TYR A 42 -6.87 -0.38 0.23
CA TYR A 42 -6.64 -1.05 -1.04
C TYR A 42 -7.98 -1.31 -1.72
N ALA A 43 -8.04 -1.00 -2.99
CA ALA A 43 -9.21 -1.22 -3.83
C ALA A 43 -8.79 -2.03 -5.07
N SER A 44 -9.76 -2.70 -5.67
CA SER A 44 -9.54 -3.36 -6.96
C SER A 44 -9.06 -2.36 -8.00
N GLY A 45 -8.18 -2.81 -8.87
CA GLY A 45 -7.69 -2.03 -10.00
C GLY A 45 -8.81 -1.74 -11.02
N PRO A 46 -8.49 -1.01 -12.08
CA PRO A 46 -9.46 -0.70 -13.12
C PRO A 46 -9.93 -1.98 -13.82
N SER A 47 -11.22 -2.03 -14.12
CA SER A 47 -11.80 -3.12 -14.89
C SER A 47 -11.24 -3.12 -16.32
N SER A 48 -10.88 -4.29 -16.81
CA SER A 48 -10.56 -4.46 -18.23
C SER A 48 -11.82 -4.29 -19.09
N SER A 49 -11.64 -4.16 -20.40
CA SER A 49 -12.77 -4.08 -21.36
C SER A 49 -13.69 -5.31 -21.30
N SER A 50 -13.24 -6.41 -20.70
CA SER A 50 -14.04 -7.62 -20.45
C SER A 50 -14.77 -7.62 -19.10
N GLY A 51 -14.76 -6.51 -18.35
CA GLY A 51 -15.44 -6.36 -17.07
C GLY A 51 -14.73 -7.03 -15.89
N THR A 52 -13.53 -7.57 -16.08
CA THR A 52 -12.75 -8.18 -15.00
C THR A 52 -11.84 -7.14 -14.38
N GLU A 53 -11.96 -6.94 -13.08
CA GLU A 53 -11.06 -6.07 -12.32
C GLU A 53 -9.67 -6.70 -12.24
N THR A 54 -8.63 -5.92 -12.51
CA THR A 54 -7.25 -6.40 -12.53
C THR A 54 -6.37 -5.61 -11.59
N GLY A 55 -5.68 -6.34 -10.71
CA GLY A 55 -4.70 -5.77 -9.80
C GLY A 55 -5.29 -5.03 -8.61
N VAL A 56 -4.43 -4.29 -7.93
CA VAL A 56 -4.73 -3.56 -6.70
C VAL A 56 -4.27 -2.12 -6.86
N ARG A 57 -5.06 -1.18 -6.35
CA ARG A 57 -4.67 0.23 -6.28
C ARG A 57 -4.75 0.75 -4.86
N PRO A 58 -3.80 1.57 -4.42
CA PRO A 58 -3.89 2.22 -3.12
C PRO A 58 -4.83 3.42 -3.19
N VAL A 59 -5.59 3.61 -2.13
CA VAL A 59 -6.43 4.79 -1.90
C VAL A 59 -5.96 5.45 -0.61
N VAL A 60 -5.36 6.63 -0.74
CA VAL A 60 -4.87 7.41 0.42
C VAL A 60 -5.95 8.38 0.83
N SER A 61 -6.42 8.24 2.05
CA SER A 61 -7.37 9.16 2.67
C SER A 61 -6.66 10.02 3.70
N ARG A 62 -6.86 11.33 3.60
CA ARG A 62 -6.36 12.29 4.58
C ARG A 62 -7.55 12.86 5.34
N PRO A 63 -7.61 12.69 6.67
CA PRO A 63 -8.66 13.36 7.44
C PRO A 63 -8.50 14.88 7.27
N VAL A 64 -9.58 15.53 6.90
CA VAL A 64 -9.62 17.00 6.85
C VAL A 64 -9.51 17.47 8.29
N SER A 65 -8.47 18.21 8.62
CA SER A 65 -8.40 18.93 9.88
C SER A 65 -9.57 19.91 9.91
N ALA A 66 -10.36 19.87 10.99
CA ALA A 66 -11.33 20.93 11.20
C ALA A 66 -10.64 22.28 11.14
N PRO A 67 -11.28 23.34 10.54
CA PRO A 67 -10.68 24.65 10.48
C PRO A 67 -10.20 25.04 11.88
N ALA A 68 -8.95 25.51 11.98
CA ALA A 68 -8.40 25.99 13.23
C ALA A 68 -9.25 27.18 13.70
N GLU A 69 -10.13 26.94 14.64
CA GLU A 69 -10.76 28.04 15.36
C GLU A 69 -9.64 28.77 16.09
N THR A 70 -9.56 30.08 15.86
CA THR A 70 -8.60 30.98 16.46
C THR A 70 -8.59 30.78 17.98
N GLY A 71 -7.47 30.26 18.53
CA GLY A 71 -7.29 30.06 19.96
C GLY A 71 -7.23 28.60 20.45
N ARG A 72 -7.39 27.60 19.60
CA ARG A 72 -7.21 26.20 20.00
C ARG A 72 -5.74 25.81 20.06
N VAL A 73 -5.31 25.34 21.21
CA VAL A 73 -4.06 24.59 21.37
C VAL A 73 -4.21 23.27 20.63
N PHE A 74 -3.34 23.02 19.66
CA PHE A 74 -3.31 21.75 18.95
C PHE A 74 -3.05 20.60 19.95
N GLY A 75 -3.94 19.62 19.99
CA GLY A 75 -3.74 18.40 20.77
C GLY A 75 -2.53 17.59 20.27
N PRO A 76 -2.17 16.51 20.96
CA PRO A 76 -1.13 15.59 20.53
C PRO A 76 -1.48 14.95 19.16
N SER A 77 -0.49 14.38 18.50
CA SER A 77 -0.70 13.58 17.29
C SER A 77 -1.70 12.44 17.56
N ARG A 78 -2.56 12.16 16.60
CA ARG A 78 -3.51 11.03 16.65
C ARG A 78 -2.93 9.75 16.07
N THR A 79 -1.62 9.71 15.84
CA THR A 79 -0.95 8.51 15.33
C THR A 79 -0.89 7.43 16.38
N ASP A 80 -1.43 6.27 16.06
CA ASP A 80 -1.32 5.06 16.87
C ASP A 80 -0.08 4.26 16.41
N VAL A 81 1.00 4.35 17.19
CA VAL A 81 2.28 3.71 16.87
C VAL A 81 2.15 2.21 16.72
N ALA A 82 1.39 1.55 17.60
CA ALA A 82 1.22 0.10 17.54
C ALA A 82 0.53 -0.33 16.24
N ARG A 83 -0.52 0.39 15.84
CA ARG A 83 -1.23 0.16 14.58
C ARG A 83 -0.32 0.37 13.38
N GLU A 84 0.45 1.45 13.37
CA GLU A 84 1.35 1.74 12.24
C GLU A 84 2.49 0.71 12.12
N MET A 85 3.02 0.22 13.23
CA MET A 85 4.01 -0.85 13.21
C MET A 85 3.44 -2.17 12.69
N VAL A 86 2.21 -2.51 13.05
CA VAL A 86 1.51 -3.68 12.48
C VAL A 86 1.27 -3.49 10.98
N ASN A 87 0.82 -2.32 10.56
CA ASN A 87 0.60 -1.99 9.15
C ASN A 87 1.91 -2.10 8.33
N LEU A 88 3.03 -1.59 8.87
CA LEU A 88 4.35 -1.74 8.25
C LEU A 88 4.70 -3.20 8.04
N SER A 89 4.56 -4.02 9.08
CA SER A 89 4.88 -5.45 9.03
C SER A 89 3.99 -6.19 8.02
N VAL A 90 2.68 -5.94 8.04
CA VAL A 90 1.72 -6.56 7.12
C VAL A 90 2.01 -6.17 5.67
N ASN A 91 2.22 -4.88 5.41
CA ASN A 91 2.49 -4.39 4.06
C ASN A 91 3.84 -4.88 3.52
N GLN A 92 4.86 -4.98 4.38
CA GLN A 92 6.15 -5.53 4.00
C GLN A 92 6.03 -7.02 3.65
N ASN A 93 5.37 -7.82 4.47
CA ASN A 93 5.16 -9.23 4.18
C ASN A 93 4.33 -9.44 2.90
N ALA A 94 3.32 -8.61 2.67
CA ALA A 94 2.52 -8.67 1.45
C ALA A 94 3.34 -8.26 0.20
N PHE A 95 4.22 -7.27 0.32
CA PHE A 95 5.15 -6.90 -0.75
C PHE A 95 6.10 -8.05 -1.08
N ASP A 96 6.70 -8.66 -0.07
CA ASP A 96 7.64 -9.78 -0.22
C ASP A 96 6.94 -11.01 -0.85
N ALA A 97 5.71 -11.30 -0.46
CA ALA A 97 4.93 -12.38 -1.05
C ALA A 97 4.69 -12.16 -2.55
N ASN A 98 4.36 -10.94 -2.96
CA ASN A 98 4.18 -10.61 -4.38
C ASN A 98 5.51 -10.63 -5.15
N ALA A 99 6.61 -10.26 -4.53
CA ALA A 99 7.94 -10.40 -5.13
C ALA A 99 8.29 -11.87 -5.40
N GLN A 100 7.92 -12.79 -4.50
CA GLN A 100 8.10 -14.23 -4.72
C GLN A 100 7.25 -14.76 -5.89
N VAL A 101 6.02 -14.25 -6.06
CA VAL A 101 5.19 -14.61 -7.21
C VAL A 101 5.84 -14.19 -8.52
N ILE A 102 6.40 -12.98 -8.60
CA ILE A 102 7.11 -12.51 -9.79
C ILE A 102 8.32 -13.39 -10.08
N ARG A 103 9.10 -13.72 -9.06
CA ARG A 103 10.28 -14.59 -9.19
C ARG A 103 9.90 -15.98 -9.70
N ALA A 104 8.89 -16.61 -9.12
CA ALA A 104 8.39 -17.92 -9.56
C ALA A 104 7.87 -17.88 -11.01
N SER A 105 7.23 -16.79 -11.40
CA SER A 105 6.75 -16.58 -12.75
C SER A 105 7.90 -16.44 -13.75
N ASP A 106 8.96 -15.73 -13.37
CA ASP A 106 10.17 -15.57 -14.18
C ASP A 106 10.90 -16.90 -14.39
N GLU A 107 11.05 -17.69 -13.34
CA GLU A 107 11.64 -19.03 -13.39
C GLU A 107 10.83 -19.97 -14.31
N MET A 108 9.48 -19.90 -14.24
CA MET A 108 8.63 -20.69 -15.15
C MET A 108 8.77 -20.25 -16.60
N LEU A 109 8.86 -18.95 -16.87
CA LEU A 109 9.08 -18.43 -18.22
C LEU A 109 10.46 -18.87 -18.77
N GLY A 110 11.50 -18.81 -17.94
CA GLY A 110 12.83 -19.30 -18.29
C GLY A 110 12.81 -20.78 -18.69
N THR A 111 12.16 -21.62 -17.90
CA THR A 111 12.01 -23.05 -18.21
C THR A 111 11.26 -23.29 -19.52
N LEU A 112 10.22 -22.49 -19.80
CA LEU A 112 9.50 -22.59 -21.08
C LEU A 112 10.36 -22.20 -22.28
N VAL A 113 11.19 -21.19 -22.14
CA VAL A 113 12.13 -20.75 -23.19
C VAL A 113 13.20 -21.81 -23.44
N ASP A 114 13.68 -22.45 -22.38
CA ASP A 114 14.70 -23.52 -22.51
C ASP A 114 14.17 -24.83 -23.13
N MET A 115 12.85 -24.99 -23.16
CA MET A 115 12.19 -26.16 -23.75
C MET A 115 11.91 -26.02 -25.26
N ILE A 116 12.11 -24.84 -25.82
CA ILE A 116 11.92 -24.54 -27.24
C ILE A 116 13.24 -24.61 -27.97
#